data_34d7cc2bf2f0884f7d9b75ef7f591940
#
_entry.id   34d7cc2bf2f0884f7d9b75ef7f591940
#
_cell.length_a   1.000
_cell.length_b   1.000
_cell.length_c   1.000
_cell.angle_alpha   90.00
_cell.angle_beta   90.00
_cell.angle_gamma   90.00
#
_symmetry.space_group_name_H-M   'P 1'
#
loop_
_entity.id
_entity.type
_entity.pdbx_description
1 polymer ?
#
loop_
_entity_poly.entity_id
_entity_poly.type
_entity_poly.pdbx_seq_one_letter_code
_entity_poly.pdbx_strand_id
1 'polypeptide(L)'
;MRVISALAIACAIALPAHAQLQQQIAAPMLFSIRGGETLLLRQLGWITSECVSTFGSLEGIDILDGPPEVTLKFEPGQVHLVTTAGKVCPKPLPGGNIMITASKGITDQKEANLTFRVRVKTKLSSGGTTTLRYHLLLFPAPSEVTGEAPKQ
;
A
#
# COMPACT_ATOMS: atom_id res chain seq x y z
N MET A 1 48.04 42.68 -47.33
CA MET A 1 47.92 41.50 -46.42
C MET A 1 46.60 41.60 -45.69
N ARG A 2 45.61 40.79 -46.01
CA ARG A 2 44.28 40.73 -45.35
C ARG A 2 44.27 39.50 -44.49
N VAL A 3 44.13 39.68 -43.16
CA VAL A 3 43.99 38.62 -42.19
C VAL A 3 42.50 38.41 -42.01
N ILE A 4 42.00 37.23 -42.40
CA ILE A 4 40.62 36.79 -42.17
C ILE A 4 40.58 35.99 -40.87
N SER A 5 39.99 36.58 -39.84
CA SER A 5 39.73 35.88 -38.57
C SER A 5 38.46 35.08 -38.73
N ALA A 6 38.58 33.76 -38.68
CA ALA A 6 37.44 32.84 -38.63
C ALA A 6 36.94 32.68 -37.18
N LEU A 7 35.71 33.13 -36.95
CA LEU A 7 35.02 33.01 -35.68
C LEU A 7 34.32 31.65 -35.65
N ALA A 8 34.84 30.73 -34.84
CA ALA A 8 34.18 29.40 -34.63
C ALA A 8 33.10 29.56 -33.58
N ILE A 9 31.84 29.44 -34.00
CA ILE A 9 30.67 29.39 -33.11
C ILE A 9 30.49 27.96 -32.65
N ALA A 10 30.81 27.65 -31.39
CA ALA A 10 30.52 26.40 -30.74
C ALA A 10 29.04 26.38 -30.28
N CYS A 11 28.17 25.66 -31.03
CA CYS A 11 26.82 25.36 -30.59
C CYS A 11 26.87 24.30 -29.48
N ALA A 12 26.70 24.71 -28.21
CA ALA A 12 26.47 23.80 -27.10
C ALA A 12 25.02 23.31 -27.19
N ILE A 13 24.86 22.06 -27.63
CA ILE A 13 23.57 21.35 -27.60
C ILE A 13 23.32 20.95 -26.14
N ALA A 14 22.49 21.73 -25.44
CA ALA A 14 21.97 21.36 -24.14
C ALA A 14 20.97 20.19 -24.32
N LEU A 15 21.39 18.98 -24.00
CA LEU A 15 20.49 17.84 -23.91
C LEU A 15 19.54 18.06 -22.72
N PRO A 16 18.21 17.94 -22.90
CA PRO A 16 17.29 18.00 -21.79
C PRO A 16 17.58 16.80 -20.87
N ALA A 17 18.00 17.10 -19.64
CA ALA A 17 18.06 16.10 -18.60
C ALA A 17 16.63 15.59 -18.36
N HIS A 18 16.30 14.46 -18.94
CA HIS A 18 15.11 13.71 -18.57
C HIS A 18 15.32 13.29 -17.10
N ALA A 19 14.71 14.06 -16.19
CA ALA A 19 14.54 13.61 -14.82
C ALA A 19 13.70 12.34 -14.88
N GLN A 20 14.37 11.18 -14.95
CA GLN A 20 13.75 9.91 -14.64
C GLN A 20 13.31 10.02 -13.19
N LEU A 21 12.02 10.26 -12.98
CA LEU A 21 11.38 9.96 -11.71
C LEU A 21 11.61 8.45 -11.49
N GLN A 22 12.71 8.14 -10.83
CA GLN A 22 12.96 6.82 -10.30
C GLN A 22 11.88 6.63 -9.24
N GLN A 23 10.78 6.01 -9.64
CA GLN A 23 9.74 5.55 -8.76
C GLN A 23 10.43 4.55 -7.82
N GLN A 24 10.82 5.04 -6.65
CA GLN A 24 11.42 4.23 -5.60
C GLN A 24 10.35 3.20 -5.22
N ILE A 25 10.44 2.01 -5.82
CA ILE A 25 9.57 0.88 -5.49
C ILE A 25 9.98 0.51 -4.06
N ALA A 26 9.21 0.99 -3.09
CA ALA A 26 9.39 0.59 -1.71
C ALA A 26 9.37 -0.94 -1.64
N ALA A 27 10.32 -1.53 -0.91
CA ALA A 27 10.35 -2.96 -0.70
C ALA A 27 8.98 -3.44 -0.18
N PRO A 28 8.49 -4.61 -0.63
CA PRO A 28 7.21 -5.12 -0.15
C PRO A 28 7.28 -5.34 1.37
N MET A 29 6.21 -4.95 2.06
CA MET A 29 6.09 -5.16 3.50
C MET A 29 5.77 -6.64 3.75
N LEU A 30 6.50 -7.27 4.68
CA LEU A 30 6.23 -8.64 5.10
C LEU A 30 4.99 -8.69 5.99
N PHE A 31 4.07 -9.61 5.72
CA PHE A 31 2.85 -9.81 6.50
C PHE A 31 2.53 -11.30 6.61
N SER A 32 2.21 -11.76 7.83
CA SER A 32 1.91 -13.17 8.11
C SER A 32 0.46 -13.33 8.52
N ILE A 33 -0.24 -14.35 7.97
CA ILE A 33 -1.62 -14.64 8.29
C ILE A 33 -1.91 -16.15 8.20
N ARG A 34 -2.77 -16.66 9.06
CA ARG A 34 -3.21 -18.05 9.07
C ARG A 34 -4.55 -18.20 8.37
N GLY A 35 -4.78 -19.37 7.84
CA GLY A 35 -6.08 -19.75 7.27
C GLY A 35 -7.22 -19.55 8.27
N GLY A 36 -8.28 -18.89 7.83
CA GLY A 36 -9.43 -18.52 8.64
C GLY A 36 -9.29 -17.24 9.46
N GLU A 37 -8.11 -16.62 9.52
CA GLU A 37 -7.93 -15.35 10.23
C GLU A 37 -8.35 -14.15 9.39
N THR A 38 -8.80 -13.11 10.09
CA THR A 38 -8.99 -11.76 9.55
C THR A 38 -8.19 -10.80 10.41
N LEU A 39 -7.25 -10.08 9.80
CA LEU A 39 -6.34 -9.18 10.49
C LEU A 39 -6.33 -7.79 9.86
N LEU A 40 -5.93 -6.80 10.65
CA LEU A 40 -5.68 -5.45 10.15
C LEU A 40 -4.38 -5.46 9.31
N LEU A 41 -4.52 -5.24 8.01
CA LEU A 41 -3.39 -5.11 7.10
C LEU A 41 -2.81 -3.70 7.15
N ARG A 42 -3.67 -2.67 7.11
CA ARG A 42 -3.23 -1.27 7.12
C ARG A 42 -4.35 -0.31 7.52
N GLN A 43 -3.97 0.74 8.23
CA GLN A 43 -4.80 1.92 8.38
C GLN A 43 -4.63 2.85 7.18
N LEU A 44 -5.72 3.40 6.71
CA LEU A 44 -5.78 4.23 5.52
C LEU A 44 -6.44 5.57 5.82
N GLY A 45 -5.81 6.65 5.40
CA GLY A 45 -6.38 7.99 5.45
C GLY A 45 -5.55 8.96 4.62
N TRP A 46 -6.15 10.06 4.23
CA TRP A 46 -5.50 11.16 3.53
C TRP A 46 -5.51 12.40 4.41
N ILE A 47 -4.34 12.92 4.70
CA ILE A 47 -4.15 14.06 5.60
C ILE A 47 -3.17 15.08 5.03
N THR A 48 -3.31 16.33 5.46
CA THR A 48 -2.31 17.37 5.26
C THR A 48 -1.17 17.27 6.28
N SER A 49 -0.12 18.06 6.11
CA SER A 49 0.97 18.22 7.08
C SER A 49 0.51 18.73 8.45
N GLU A 50 -0.63 19.42 8.50
CA GLU A 50 -1.24 19.96 9.73
C GLU A 50 -2.21 18.98 10.39
N CYS A 51 -2.24 17.70 9.96
CA CYS A 51 -3.18 16.69 10.47
C CYS A 51 -4.66 17.02 10.21
N VAL A 52 -4.96 17.61 9.07
CA VAL A 52 -6.34 17.80 8.61
C VAL A 52 -6.71 16.67 7.64
N SER A 53 -7.80 15.95 7.91
CA SER A 53 -8.24 14.87 7.03
C SER A 53 -8.86 15.41 5.74
N THR A 54 -8.31 15.01 4.63
CA THR A 54 -8.85 15.23 3.28
C THR A 54 -9.59 14.00 2.75
N PHE A 55 -9.65 12.91 3.52
CA PHE A 55 -10.37 11.69 3.17
C PHE A 55 -11.88 11.98 3.01
N GLY A 56 -12.44 11.58 1.90
CA GLY A 56 -13.89 11.66 1.62
C GLY A 56 -14.53 10.28 1.75
N SER A 57 -14.29 9.40 0.78
CA SER A 57 -14.82 8.04 0.77
C SER A 57 -13.89 7.10 0.00
N LEU A 58 -14.01 5.80 0.28
CA LEU A 58 -13.40 4.78 -0.56
C LEU A 58 -14.21 4.65 -1.86
N GLU A 59 -13.54 4.66 -3.01
CA GLU A 59 -14.15 4.34 -4.32
C GLU A 59 -13.96 2.86 -4.68
N GLY A 60 -12.87 2.24 -4.23
CA GLY A 60 -12.63 0.81 -4.45
C GLY A 60 -11.26 0.33 -4.01
N ILE A 61 -11.17 -0.98 -3.84
CA ILE A 61 -9.92 -1.73 -3.68
C ILE A 61 -9.87 -2.76 -4.81
N ASP A 62 -8.84 -2.66 -5.66
CA ASP A 62 -8.63 -3.59 -6.76
C ASP A 62 -7.40 -4.44 -6.45
N ILE A 63 -7.54 -5.74 -6.26
CA ILE A 63 -6.41 -6.67 -6.20
C ILE A 63 -5.87 -6.81 -7.61
N LEU A 64 -4.62 -6.38 -7.83
CA LEU A 64 -3.95 -6.42 -9.13
C LEU A 64 -3.17 -7.73 -9.30
N ASP A 65 -2.65 -8.26 -8.21
CA ASP A 65 -1.93 -9.52 -8.13
C ASP A 65 -2.05 -10.06 -6.71
N GLY A 66 -2.33 -11.36 -6.54
CA GLY A 66 -2.45 -11.95 -5.22
C GLY A 66 -2.96 -13.38 -5.25
N PRO A 67 -2.77 -14.12 -4.14
CA PRO A 67 -3.26 -15.47 -4.00
C PRO A 67 -4.80 -15.48 -3.90
N PRO A 68 -5.48 -16.44 -4.54
CA PRO A 68 -6.94 -16.51 -4.56
C PRO A 68 -7.56 -16.77 -3.19
N GLU A 69 -6.77 -17.26 -2.24
CA GLU A 69 -7.21 -17.54 -0.87
C GLU A 69 -7.30 -16.28 0.01
N VAL A 70 -6.91 -15.12 -0.51
CA VAL A 70 -6.89 -13.89 0.24
C VAL A 70 -7.94 -12.91 -0.30
N THR A 71 -8.67 -12.29 0.62
CA THR A 71 -9.61 -11.22 0.32
C THR A 71 -9.30 -9.96 1.13
N LEU A 72 -9.63 -8.80 0.57
CA LEU A 72 -9.48 -7.51 1.22
C LEU A 72 -10.85 -6.88 1.45
N LYS A 73 -11.02 -6.25 2.63
CA LYS A 73 -12.21 -5.48 2.98
C LYS A 73 -11.78 -4.15 3.59
N PHE A 74 -12.51 -3.09 3.26
CA PHE A 74 -12.34 -1.80 3.92
C PHE A 74 -13.43 -1.61 4.98
N GLU A 75 -13.00 -1.21 6.16
CA GLU A 75 -13.87 -0.85 7.27
C GLU A 75 -13.68 0.65 7.59
N PRO A 76 -14.64 1.51 7.22
CA PRO A 76 -14.54 2.94 7.47
C PRO A 76 -14.54 3.22 8.97
N GLY A 77 -13.81 4.25 9.40
CA GLY A 77 -13.71 4.59 10.81
C GLY A 77 -12.74 5.72 11.08
N GLN A 78 -12.40 5.86 12.35
CA GLN A 78 -11.38 6.79 12.83
C GLN A 78 -10.06 6.05 12.96
N VAL A 79 -8.99 6.65 12.43
CA VAL A 79 -7.65 6.03 12.39
C VAL A 79 -6.59 6.99 12.89
N HIS A 80 -5.57 6.46 13.55
CA HIS A 80 -4.39 7.22 13.94
C HIS A 80 -3.42 7.30 12.77
N LEU A 81 -3.14 8.50 12.30
CA LEU A 81 -2.34 8.72 11.11
C LEU A 81 -1.03 9.45 11.45
N VAL A 82 -0.05 9.20 10.60
CA VAL A 82 1.26 9.85 10.64
C VAL A 82 1.45 10.61 9.33
N THR A 83 1.87 11.86 9.41
CA THR A 83 2.16 12.66 8.21
C THR A 83 3.37 12.11 7.47
N THR A 84 3.57 12.49 6.22
CA THR A 84 4.76 12.13 5.43
C THR A 84 6.08 12.60 6.05
N ALA A 85 6.02 13.64 6.90
CA ALA A 85 7.16 14.14 7.68
C ALA A 85 7.38 13.37 9.00
N GLY A 86 6.61 12.28 9.26
CA GLY A 86 6.75 11.46 10.47
C GLY A 86 6.05 12.02 11.71
N LYS A 87 5.27 13.11 11.60
CA LYS A 87 4.51 13.67 12.73
C LYS A 87 3.27 12.83 12.99
N VAL A 88 3.13 12.32 14.21
CA VAL A 88 1.91 11.62 14.65
C VAL A 88 0.80 12.63 14.89
N CYS A 89 -0.37 12.38 14.31
CA CYS A 89 -1.53 13.24 14.53
C CYS A 89 -2.12 13.01 15.92
N PRO A 90 -2.41 14.10 16.68
CA PRO A 90 -2.78 13.98 18.11
C PRO A 90 -4.16 13.38 18.35
N LYS A 91 -5.00 13.35 17.33
CA LYS A 91 -6.37 12.81 17.39
C LYS A 91 -6.61 11.82 16.25
N PRO A 92 -7.48 10.82 16.45
CA PRO A 92 -7.95 9.99 15.34
C PRO A 92 -8.64 10.84 14.28
N LEU A 93 -8.47 10.47 13.01
CA LEU A 93 -8.97 11.20 11.86
C LEU A 93 -9.82 10.28 10.97
N PRO A 94 -10.79 10.82 10.23
CA PRO A 94 -11.57 10.05 9.28
C PRO A 94 -10.68 9.30 8.27
N GLY A 95 -10.98 8.02 8.11
CA GLY A 95 -10.25 7.09 7.26
C GLY A 95 -10.89 5.70 7.33
N GLY A 96 -10.07 4.67 7.50
CA GLY A 96 -10.54 3.32 7.74
C GLY A 96 -9.42 2.30 7.78
N ASN A 97 -9.82 1.07 8.03
CA ASN A 97 -8.95 -0.09 8.13
C ASN A 97 -9.09 -0.95 6.88
N ILE A 98 -7.98 -1.33 6.27
CA ILE A 98 -7.95 -2.41 5.29
C ILE A 98 -7.71 -3.71 6.05
N MET A 99 -8.73 -4.56 6.04
CA MET A 99 -8.68 -5.90 6.63
C MET A 99 -8.29 -6.90 5.55
N ILE A 100 -7.45 -7.86 5.92
CA ILE A 100 -7.11 -9.01 5.10
C ILE A 100 -7.69 -10.27 5.74
N THR A 101 -8.33 -11.09 4.93
CA THR A 101 -8.86 -12.40 5.37
C THR A 101 -8.22 -13.49 4.54
N ALA A 102 -7.68 -14.51 5.20
CA ALA A 102 -7.18 -15.72 4.57
C ALA A 102 -8.22 -16.84 4.68
N SER A 103 -8.45 -17.56 3.58
CA SER A 103 -9.40 -18.67 3.54
C SER A 103 -8.93 -19.82 4.43
N LYS A 104 -9.87 -20.58 5.01
CA LYS A 104 -9.56 -21.79 5.79
C LYS A 104 -8.95 -22.93 4.95
N GLY A 105 -9.04 -22.84 3.62
CA GLY A 105 -8.54 -23.88 2.71
C GLY A 105 -7.01 -23.87 2.49
N ILE A 106 -6.26 -23.07 3.23
CA ILE A 106 -4.79 -23.10 3.20
C ILE A 106 -4.32 -24.34 3.96
N THR A 107 -3.76 -25.32 3.24
CA THR A 107 -3.29 -26.60 3.79
C THR A 107 -1.81 -26.61 4.13
N ASP A 108 -1.03 -25.80 3.41
CA ASP A 108 0.42 -25.76 3.54
C ASP A 108 0.92 -24.32 3.69
N GLN A 109 2.05 -24.19 4.38
CA GLN A 109 2.74 -22.90 4.44
C GLN A 109 3.23 -22.53 3.05
N LYS A 110 2.94 -21.31 2.63
CA LYS A 110 3.41 -20.76 1.35
C LYS A 110 3.65 -19.26 1.40
N GLU A 111 4.45 -18.81 0.47
CA GLU A 111 4.72 -17.40 0.25
C GLU A 111 3.99 -16.92 -1.01
N ALA A 112 3.51 -15.68 -0.97
CA ALA A 112 2.84 -15.07 -2.11
C ALA A 112 3.04 -13.55 -2.10
N ASN A 113 2.99 -12.93 -3.27
CA ASN A 113 2.93 -11.47 -3.34
C ASN A 113 1.46 -11.03 -3.38
N LEU A 114 1.18 -9.90 -2.74
CA LEU A 114 -0.10 -9.22 -2.81
C LEU A 114 0.14 -7.79 -3.27
N THR A 115 -0.41 -7.43 -4.42
CA THR A 115 -0.41 -6.06 -4.93
C THR A 115 -1.85 -5.62 -5.12
N PHE A 116 -2.22 -4.52 -4.49
CA PHE A 116 -3.56 -3.96 -4.65
C PHE A 116 -3.51 -2.44 -4.76
N ARG A 117 -4.51 -1.90 -5.41
CA ARG A 117 -4.71 -0.47 -5.61
C ARG A 117 -5.93 -0.01 -4.84
N VAL A 118 -5.77 1.08 -4.11
CA VAL A 118 -6.85 1.74 -3.38
C VAL A 118 -7.17 3.05 -4.08
N ARG A 119 -8.45 3.27 -4.37
CA ARG A 119 -8.97 4.51 -4.93
C ARG A 119 -9.88 5.19 -3.93
N VAL A 120 -9.64 6.48 -3.69
CA VAL A 120 -10.44 7.27 -2.76
C VAL A 120 -10.88 8.57 -3.40
N LYS A 121 -12.05 9.04 -3.00
CA LYS A 121 -12.48 10.40 -3.22
C LYS A 121 -11.96 11.27 -2.09
N THR A 122 -11.28 12.37 -2.44
CA THR A 122 -10.81 13.34 -1.44
C THR A 122 -11.72 14.56 -1.43
N LYS A 123 -11.72 15.30 -0.32
CA LYS A 123 -12.52 16.54 -0.18
C LYS A 123 -11.95 17.70 -0.98
N LEU A 124 -10.66 17.64 -1.36
CA LEU A 124 -9.94 18.74 -2.00
C LEU A 124 -9.71 18.56 -3.50
N SER A 125 -9.86 17.35 -4.03
CA SER A 125 -9.56 17.03 -5.42
C SER A 125 -10.40 15.86 -5.93
N SER A 126 -10.27 15.59 -7.23
CA SER A 126 -10.98 14.51 -7.93
C SER A 126 -10.64 13.09 -7.50
N GLY A 127 -9.82 12.89 -6.49
CA GLY A 127 -9.51 11.56 -5.97
C GLY A 127 -8.03 11.34 -5.69
N GLY A 128 -7.74 10.28 -4.95
CA GLY A 128 -6.39 9.78 -4.68
C GLY A 128 -6.30 8.30 -5.02
N THR A 129 -5.16 7.90 -5.56
CA THR A 129 -4.88 6.50 -5.85
C THR A 129 -3.56 6.13 -5.22
N THR A 130 -3.51 4.98 -4.54
CA THR A 130 -2.26 4.43 -4.03
C THR A 130 -2.20 2.94 -4.34
N THR A 131 -0.99 2.46 -4.67
CA THR A 131 -0.73 1.03 -4.87
C THR A 131 0.15 0.54 -3.74
N LEU A 132 -0.26 -0.55 -3.11
CA LEU A 132 0.41 -1.17 -1.97
C LEU A 132 0.87 -2.57 -2.35
N ARG A 133 2.05 -2.96 -1.82
CA ARG A 133 2.66 -4.25 -2.09
C ARG A 133 3.06 -4.91 -0.78
N TYR A 134 2.72 -6.19 -0.66
CA TYR A 134 3.05 -7.02 0.48
C TYR A 134 3.64 -8.33 0.01
N HIS A 135 4.55 -8.86 0.81
CA HIS A 135 4.98 -10.25 0.73
C HIS A 135 4.28 -11.01 1.86
N LEU A 136 3.44 -11.95 1.49
CA LEU A 136 2.61 -12.69 2.42
C LEU A 136 3.25 -14.01 2.80
N LEU A 137 3.27 -14.32 4.09
CA LEU A 137 3.49 -15.65 4.63
C LEU A 137 2.14 -16.22 5.05
N LEU A 138 1.66 -17.20 4.30
CA LEU A 138 0.39 -17.87 4.53
C LEU A 138 0.63 -19.17 5.27
N PHE A 139 -0.08 -19.35 6.38
CA PHE A 139 0.02 -20.56 7.20
C PHE A 139 -1.31 -21.33 7.20
N PRO A 140 -1.27 -22.65 7.37
CA PRO A 140 -2.48 -23.44 7.56
C PRO A 140 -3.33 -22.92 8.71
N ALA A 141 -4.64 -23.18 8.64
CA ALA A 141 -5.51 -22.99 9.79
C ALA A 141 -5.03 -23.86 10.96
N PRO A 142 -5.16 -23.41 12.22
CA PRO A 142 -4.89 -24.27 13.36
C PRO A 142 -5.75 -25.54 13.25
N SER A 143 -5.12 -26.71 13.38
CA SER A 143 -5.87 -27.97 13.50
C SER A 143 -6.79 -27.85 14.72
N GLU A 144 -8.10 -28.01 14.53
CA GLU A 144 -9.00 -28.18 15.66
C GLU A 144 -8.54 -29.44 16.42
N VAL A 145 -7.88 -29.23 17.54
CA VAL A 145 -7.60 -30.32 18.45
C VAL A 145 -8.96 -30.77 18.96
N THR A 146 -9.53 -31.80 18.32
CA THR A 146 -10.72 -32.49 18.84
C THR A 146 -10.27 -33.09 20.18
N GLY A 147 -10.54 -32.35 21.26
CA GLY A 147 -10.30 -32.81 22.61
C GLY A 147 -11.24 -33.96 22.90
N GLU A 148 -10.87 -35.14 22.47
CA GLU A 148 -11.46 -36.38 22.98
C GLU A 148 -11.07 -36.50 24.46
N ALA A 149 -12.01 -36.14 25.33
CA ALA A 149 -11.83 -36.28 26.75
C ALA A 149 -11.52 -37.77 27.04
N PRO A 150 -10.46 -38.06 27.83
CA PRO A 150 -10.19 -39.45 28.22
C PRO A 150 -11.40 -40.00 28.96
N LYS A 151 -12.03 -41.03 28.42
CA LYS A 151 -13.05 -41.83 29.12
C LYS A 151 -12.37 -42.49 30.29
N GLN A 152 -12.71 -42.06 31.51
CA GLN A 152 -12.41 -42.76 32.76
C GLN A 152 -13.32 -43.94 32.91
#